data_9959d5b178f0c544d7bc1dcca7c24893
#
_entry.id   9959d5b178f0c544d7bc1dcca7c24893
#
_cell.length_a   1.000
_cell.length_b   1.000
_cell.length_c   1.000
_cell.angle_alpha   90.00
_cell.angle_beta   90.00
_cell.angle_gamma   90.00
#
_symmetry.space_group_name_H-M   'P 1'
#
loop_
_entity.id
_entity.type
_entity.pdbx_description
1 polymer ?
#
loop_
_entity_poly.entity_id
_entity_poly.type
_entity_poly.pdbx_seq_one_letter_code
_entity_poly.pdbx_strand_id
1 'polypeptide(L)'
;MKRKSPIILFTAFSLAFILAVYAMMSGNSHPHSSKHNAAMKKIFLCSSFYDVASLLPKSFSVPLKGKTVAFIPTASIHAEYTQYVEEGKAALDSLGLLVKDLEITQHDTKEIARCLEDCDYIYVSGGNTFFLMQELRRTGADKLIVEQVENGKPYIGESAGAMVVSPNIEYARKMDIPPSQTSDFKGLNIVEFYPVPHFGSFPFEEETRLVVQEYIHLSLKPITNQQAIVVVGDSVTIRQK
;
A
#
# COMPACT_ATOMS: atom_id res chain seq x y z
N MET A 1 91.91 21.76 3.37
CA MET A 1 91.03 20.95 2.47
C MET A 1 89.60 20.98 3.03
N LYS A 2 88.76 21.85 2.48
CA LYS A 2 87.32 21.95 2.87
C LYS A 2 86.49 21.41 1.72
N ARG A 3 85.81 20.26 1.93
CA ARG A 3 84.85 19.70 0.98
C ARG A 3 83.57 20.53 1.01
N LYS A 4 83.15 21.06 -0.13
CA LYS A 4 81.86 21.67 -0.30
C LYS A 4 80.84 20.57 -0.70
N SER A 5 79.77 20.45 0.03
CA SER A 5 78.61 19.61 -0.33
C SER A 5 77.69 20.34 -1.34
N PRO A 6 77.12 19.66 -2.31
CA PRO A 6 76.14 20.28 -3.21
C PRO A 6 74.76 20.34 -2.54
N ILE A 7 74.17 21.56 -2.58
CA ILE A 7 72.78 21.77 -2.20
C ILE A 7 71.89 21.33 -3.38
N ILE A 8 71.05 20.36 -3.10
CA ILE A 8 70.10 19.82 -4.06
C ILE A 8 68.93 20.77 -4.18
N LEU A 9 68.74 21.30 -5.39
CA LEU A 9 67.62 22.14 -5.76
C LEU A 9 66.41 21.22 -6.11
N PHE A 10 65.64 20.81 -5.10
CA PHE A 10 64.40 20.07 -5.27
C PHE A 10 63.33 20.76 -4.48
N THR A 11 62.55 21.68 -5.07
CA THR A 11 61.28 22.11 -4.44
C THR A 11 60.49 23.13 -5.25
N ALA A 12 60.13 22.93 -6.44
CA ALA A 12 59.08 23.76 -7.03
C ALA A 12 58.10 22.98 -7.96
N PHE A 13 58.46 21.79 -8.42
CA PHE A 13 57.62 21.04 -9.34
C PHE A 13 56.70 20.01 -8.67
N SER A 14 56.97 19.61 -7.45
CA SER A 14 56.19 18.56 -6.74
C SER A 14 54.90 19.09 -6.11
N LEU A 15 54.82 20.36 -5.73
CA LEU A 15 53.66 20.89 -5.03
C LEU A 15 52.49 21.22 -5.98
N ALA A 16 52.81 21.69 -7.21
CA ALA A 16 51.79 21.98 -8.22
C ALA A 16 51.11 20.73 -8.78
N PHE A 17 51.85 19.60 -8.87
CA PHE A 17 51.29 18.36 -9.35
C PHE A 17 50.39 17.66 -8.29
N ILE A 18 50.75 17.76 -7.02
CA ILE A 18 49.94 17.22 -5.91
C ILE A 18 48.64 18.00 -5.74
N LEU A 19 48.65 19.31 -5.89
CA LEU A 19 47.47 20.16 -5.85
C LEU A 19 46.52 19.92 -7.06
N ALA A 20 47.07 19.65 -8.25
CA ALA A 20 46.27 19.32 -9.44
C ALA A 20 45.60 17.93 -9.33
N VAL A 21 46.30 16.96 -8.75
CA VAL A 21 45.70 15.61 -8.53
C VAL A 21 44.66 15.65 -7.41
N TYR A 22 44.84 16.49 -6.38
CA TYR A 22 43.84 16.65 -5.30
C TYR A 22 42.59 17.39 -5.80
N ALA A 23 42.73 18.35 -6.73
CA ALA A 23 41.61 19.03 -7.38
C ALA A 23 40.83 18.13 -8.38
N MET A 24 41.51 17.14 -8.97
CA MET A 24 40.84 16.13 -9.80
C MET A 24 40.17 15.02 -9.02
N MET A 25 40.61 14.75 -7.79
CA MET A 25 39.97 13.76 -6.90
C MET A 25 38.88 14.36 -6.00
N SER A 26 38.83 15.68 -5.84
CA SER A 26 37.71 16.39 -5.22
C SER A 26 36.68 16.87 -6.25
N GLY A 27 36.45 16.07 -7.28
CA GLY A 27 35.25 16.17 -8.10
C GLY A 27 34.05 16.10 -7.17
N ASN A 28 33.43 17.26 -6.89
CA ASN A 28 32.15 17.37 -6.23
C ASN A 28 31.14 16.45 -6.96
N SER A 29 31.06 15.21 -6.54
CA SER A 29 29.85 14.43 -6.68
C SER A 29 28.83 15.07 -5.72
N HIS A 30 28.19 16.16 -6.17
CA HIS A 30 26.88 16.45 -5.64
C HIS A 30 26.08 15.16 -5.79
N PRO A 31 25.58 14.57 -4.70
CA PRO A 31 24.58 13.56 -4.86
C PRO A 31 23.44 14.27 -5.60
N HIS A 32 23.23 13.93 -6.87
CA HIS A 32 21.96 14.11 -7.50
C HIS A 32 20.99 13.33 -6.61
N SER A 33 20.48 13.99 -5.59
CA SER A 33 19.20 13.66 -5.02
C SER A 33 18.21 13.83 -6.18
N SER A 34 18.07 12.77 -6.98
CA SER A 34 16.85 12.55 -7.71
C SER A 34 15.79 12.43 -6.61
N LYS A 35 15.13 13.56 -6.30
CA LYS A 35 13.79 13.51 -5.78
C LYS A 35 13.04 12.72 -6.85
N HIS A 36 12.97 11.41 -6.68
CA HIS A 36 11.88 10.64 -7.26
C HIS A 36 10.66 11.43 -6.79
N ASN A 37 10.00 12.06 -7.74
CA ASN A 37 8.68 12.60 -7.50
C ASN A 37 7.85 11.35 -7.15
N ALA A 38 7.77 11.04 -5.85
CA ALA A 38 7.00 9.90 -5.37
C ALA A 38 5.60 10.09 -5.93
N ALA A 39 5.15 9.13 -6.71
CA ALA A 39 3.84 9.24 -7.32
C ALA A 39 2.79 9.37 -6.22
N MET A 40 1.82 10.24 -6.41
CA MET A 40 0.82 10.55 -5.40
C MET A 40 -0.03 9.31 -5.11
N LYS A 41 0.01 8.80 -3.87
CA LYS A 41 -0.85 7.70 -3.41
C LYS A 41 -2.32 8.06 -3.62
N LYS A 42 -3.11 7.08 -4.08
CA LYS A 42 -4.55 7.17 -4.26
C LYS A 42 -5.19 5.92 -3.66
N ILE A 43 -5.81 6.07 -2.48
CA ILE A 43 -6.34 4.94 -1.72
C ILE A 43 -7.79 5.24 -1.34
N PHE A 44 -8.67 4.28 -1.58
CA PHE A 44 -10.08 4.32 -1.21
C PHE A 44 -10.37 3.11 -0.31
N LEU A 45 -10.71 3.35 0.96
CA LEU A 45 -10.99 2.30 1.94
C LEU A 45 -12.44 2.41 2.40
N CYS A 46 -13.16 1.30 2.37
CA CYS A 46 -14.55 1.26 2.75
C CYS A 46 -14.89 -0.01 3.55
N SER A 47 -16.05 0.02 4.16
CA SER A 47 -16.65 -1.16 4.81
C SER A 47 -17.34 -2.06 3.77
N SER A 48 -18.29 -1.47 3.02
CA SER A 48 -19.03 -2.09 1.92
C SER A 48 -18.85 -1.24 0.67
N PHE A 49 -18.21 -1.78 -0.34
CA PHE A 49 -17.98 -1.03 -1.57
C PHE A 49 -19.27 -0.76 -2.34
N TYR A 50 -20.16 -1.75 -2.37
CA TYR A 50 -21.48 -1.61 -3.01
C TYR A 50 -22.24 -0.38 -2.48
N ASP A 51 -22.19 -0.15 -1.17
CA ASP A 51 -22.88 0.97 -0.55
C ASP A 51 -22.29 2.34 -0.94
N VAL A 52 -20.98 2.44 -1.11
CA VAL A 52 -20.26 3.70 -1.30
C VAL A 52 -19.61 3.86 -2.66
N ALA A 53 -19.85 2.96 -3.62
CA ALA A 53 -19.24 3.00 -4.96
C ALA A 53 -19.40 4.34 -5.67
N SER A 54 -20.54 5.03 -5.47
CA SER A 54 -20.82 6.34 -6.04
C SER A 54 -19.87 7.46 -5.55
N LEU A 55 -19.12 7.24 -4.47
CA LEU A 55 -18.11 8.18 -3.98
C LEU A 55 -16.78 8.06 -4.76
N LEU A 56 -16.47 6.89 -5.36
CA LEU A 56 -15.20 6.63 -6.02
C LEU A 56 -14.91 7.61 -7.18
N PRO A 57 -15.83 7.93 -8.09
CA PRO A 57 -15.57 8.86 -9.19
C PRO A 57 -15.17 10.27 -8.75
N LYS A 58 -15.59 10.67 -7.54
CA LYS A 58 -15.30 11.98 -6.95
C LYS A 58 -14.05 11.95 -6.06
N SER A 59 -13.45 10.77 -5.83
CA SER A 59 -12.35 10.58 -4.91
C SER A 59 -10.98 10.80 -5.56
N PHE A 60 -10.86 10.44 -6.83
CA PHE A 60 -9.64 10.57 -7.60
C PHE A 60 -9.89 11.32 -8.91
N SER A 61 -8.92 12.12 -9.32
CA SER A 61 -8.95 12.78 -10.64
C SER A 61 -8.43 11.84 -11.74
N VAL A 62 -8.94 10.60 -11.76
CA VAL A 62 -8.56 9.56 -12.73
C VAL A 62 -9.81 8.96 -13.37
N PRO A 63 -9.77 8.64 -14.68
CA PRO A 63 -10.93 8.08 -15.37
C PRO A 63 -11.19 6.65 -14.89
N LEU A 64 -12.48 6.28 -14.79
CA LEU A 64 -12.91 4.91 -14.45
C LEU A 64 -13.33 4.13 -15.71
N LYS A 65 -14.11 4.77 -16.58
CA LYS A 65 -14.73 4.11 -17.74
C LYS A 65 -13.68 3.51 -18.67
N GLY A 66 -13.81 2.22 -18.94
CA GLY A 66 -12.92 1.46 -19.81
C GLY A 66 -11.56 1.10 -19.19
N LYS A 67 -11.33 1.48 -17.92
CA LYS A 67 -10.15 1.13 -17.17
C LYS A 67 -10.28 -0.25 -16.57
N THR A 68 -9.15 -0.95 -16.38
CA THR A 68 -9.09 -2.29 -15.84
C THR A 68 -8.79 -2.28 -14.33
N VAL A 69 -9.40 -3.22 -13.60
CA VAL A 69 -9.14 -3.41 -12.16
C VAL A 69 -8.75 -4.86 -11.87
N ALA A 70 -7.60 -5.07 -11.25
CA ALA A 70 -7.21 -6.35 -10.68
C ALA A 70 -8.05 -6.57 -9.42
N PHE A 71 -9.00 -7.50 -9.48
CA PHE A 71 -9.92 -7.83 -8.41
C PHE A 71 -9.40 -9.03 -7.61
N ILE A 72 -9.04 -8.82 -6.35
CA ILE A 72 -8.45 -9.83 -5.47
C ILE A 72 -9.49 -10.27 -4.43
N PRO A 73 -10.20 -11.40 -4.65
CA PRO A 73 -11.23 -11.91 -3.73
C PRO A 73 -10.67 -12.81 -2.62
N THR A 74 -9.38 -13.02 -2.55
CA THR A 74 -8.70 -14.05 -1.75
C THR A 74 -9.16 -14.12 -0.29
N ALA A 75 -9.46 -12.98 0.36
CA ALA A 75 -9.93 -12.95 1.74
C ALA A 75 -11.20 -13.77 1.98
N SER A 76 -12.02 -13.97 0.94
CA SER A 76 -13.34 -14.59 1.00
C SER A 76 -13.37 -16.10 0.73
N ILE A 77 -12.23 -16.73 0.38
CA ILE A 77 -12.18 -18.17 -0.04
C ILE A 77 -12.84 -19.11 0.97
N HIS A 78 -12.70 -18.82 2.26
CA HIS A 78 -13.26 -19.65 3.34
C HIS A 78 -14.48 -19.01 4.01
N ALA A 79 -15.04 -17.94 3.44
CA ALA A 79 -16.22 -17.30 3.99
C ALA A 79 -17.49 -18.08 3.63
N GLU A 80 -18.40 -18.25 4.60
CA GLU A 80 -19.72 -18.84 4.37
C GLU A 80 -20.64 -17.93 3.56
N TYR A 81 -20.49 -16.61 3.70
CA TYR A 81 -21.23 -15.60 2.98
C TYR A 81 -20.28 -14.81 2.06
N THR A 82 -20.53 -14.85 0.76
CA THR A 82 -19.68 -14.25 -0.27
C THR A 82 -20.41 -13.31 -1.24
N GLN A 83 -21.69 -13.02 -0.99
CA GLN A 83 -22.49 -12.19 -1.89
C GLN A 83 -21.86 -10.79 -2.11
N TYR A 84 -21.21 -10.22 -1.10
CA TYR A 84 -20.51 -8.92 -1.20
C TYR A 84 -19.39 -8.91 -2.26
N VAL A 85 -18.81 -10.09 -2.58
CA VAL A 85 -17.80 -10.21 -3.64
C VAL A 85 -18.42 -9.92 -5.01
N GLU A 86 -19.58 -10.52 -5.30
CA GLU A 86 -20.31 -10.28 -6.55
C GLU A 86 -20.93 -8.88 -6.59
N GLU A 87 -21.41 -8.37 -5.46
CA GLU A 87 -21.88 -6.99 -5.33
C GLU A 87 -20.77 -5.98 -5.59
N GLY A 88 -19.55 -6.24 -5.09
CA GLY A 88 -18.36 -5.44 -5.36
C GLY A 88 -17.99 -5.40 -6.84
N LYS A 89 -18.00 -6.57 -7.51
CA LYS A 89 -17.76 -6.67 -8.97
C LYS A 89 -18.83 -5.91 -9.76
N ALA A 90 -20.09 -6.13 -9.44
CA ALA A 90 -21.20 -5.44 -10.10
C ALA A 90 -21.13 -3.91 -9.91
N ALA A 91 -20.71 -3.46 -8.73
CA ALA A 91 -20.52 -2.04 -8.47
C ALA A 91 -19.36 -1.45 -9.29
N LEU A 92 -18.24 -2.16 -9.43
CA LEU A 92 -17.11 -1.74 -10.28
C LEU A 92 -17.53 -1.68 -11.76
N ASP A 93 -18.24 -2.69 -12.25
CA ASP A 93 -18.76 -2.74 -13.62
C ASP A 93 -19.73 -1.59 -13.89
N SER A 94 -20.63 -1.28 -12.95
CA SER A 94 -21.57 -0.15 -13.05
C SER A 94 -20.86 1.21 -13.16
N LEU A 95 -19.65 1.34 -12.66
CA LEU A 95 -18.79 2.50 -12.80
C LEU A 95 -18.00 2.50 -14.12
N GLY A 96 -18.14 1.45 -14.93
CA GLY A 96 -17.50 1.29 -16.23
C GLY A 96 -16.07 0.74 -16.15
N LEU A 97 -15.67 0.18 -15.01
CA LEU A 97 -14.41 -0.55 -14.86
C LEU A 97 -14.53 -1.96 -15.44
N LEU A 98 -13.45 -2.46 -16.03
CA LEU A 98 -13.34 -3.81 -16.55
C LEU A 98 -12.66 -4.71 -15.48
N VAL A 99 -13.44 -5.57 -14.85
CA VAL A 99 -12.96 -6.44 -13.77
C VAL A 99 -12.13 -7.57 -14.34
N LYS A 100 -10.91 -7.76 -13.82
CA LYS A 100 -10.04 -8.89 -14.03
C LYS A 100 -9.85 -9.63 -12.71
N ASP A 101 -10.42 -10.81 -12.59
CA ASP A 101 -10.26 -11.65 -11.40
C ASP A 101 -8.80 -12.06 -11.22
N LEU A 102 -8.28 -11.89 -10.01
CA LEU A 102 -6.94 -12.27 -9.61
C LEU A 102 -6.99 -13.00 -8.25
N GLU A 103 -7.32 -14.31 -8.30
CA GLU A 103 -7.22 -15.15 -7.10
C GLU A 103 -5.76 -15.54 -6.87
N ILE A 104 -5.09 -14.82 -5.96
CA ILE A 104 -3.63 -14.92 -5.80
C ILE A 104 -3.16 -16.30 -5.34
N THR A 105 -4.03 -17.12 -4.73
CA THR A 105 -3.65 -18.49 -4.31
C THR A 105 -3.47 -19.45 -5.48
N GLN A 106 -3.98 -19.10 -6.66
CA GLN A 106 -3.96 -19.91 -7.89
C GLN A 106 -2.88 -19.49 -8.89
N HIS A 107 -2.12 -18.42 -8.58
CA HIS A 107 -1.13 -17.85 -9.48
C HIS A 107 0.26 -17.82 -8.85
N ASP A 108 1.29 -17.90 -9.68
CA ASP A 108 2.65 -17.63 -9.24
C ASP A 108 2.94 -16.12 -9.15
N THR A 109 4.05 -15.76 -8.50
CA THR A 109 4.42 -14.35 -8.28
C THR A 109 4.57 -13.56 -9.59
N LYS A 110 5.00 -14.21 -10.69
CA LYS A 110 5.18 -13.54 -11.99
C LYS A 110 3.85 -13.25 -12.67
N GLU A 111 2.90 -14.16 -12.57
CA GLU A 111 1.53 -13.99 -13.09
C GLU A 111 0.82 -12.88 -12.32
N ILE A 112 0.95 -12.87 -10.98
CA ILE A 112 0.41 -11.81 -10.13
C ILE A 112 1.02 -10.45 -10.53
N ALA A 113 2.36 -10.37 -10.65
CA ALA A 113 3.05 -9.13 -11.04
C ALA A 113 2.52 -8.60 -12.37
N ARG A 114 2.42 -9.47 -13.40
CA ARG A 114 1.92 -9.09 -14.72
C ARG A 114 0.48 -8.58 -14.66
N CYS A 115 -0.40 -9.27 -13.93
CA CYS A 115 -1.78 -8.84 -13.80
C CYS A 115 -1.89 -7.47 -13.12
N LEU A 116 -1.12 -7.28 -12.03
CA LEU A 116 -1.08 -6.00 -11.32
C LEU A 116 -0.49 -4.87 -12.17
N GLU A 117 0.52 -5.14 -13.01
CA GLU A 117 1.11 -4.18 -13.94
C GLU A 117 0.12 -3.77 -15.05
N ASP A 118 -0.56 -4.74 -15.65
CA ASP A 118 -1.49 -4.56 -16.77
C ASP A 118 -2.79 -3.85 -16.37
N CYS A 119 -3.15 -3.86 -15.07
CA CYS A 119 -4.38 -3.22 -14.58
C CYS A 119 -4.14 -1.77 -14.16
N ASP A 120 -5.17 -0.93 -14.37
CA ASP A 120 -5.14 0.49 -13.98
C ASP A 120 -5.43 0.70 -12.48
N TYR A 121 -6.14 -0.23 -11.85
CA TYR A 121 -6.59 -0.20 -10.45
C TYR A 121 -6.32 -1.53 -9.77
N ILE A 122 -6.20 -1.49 -8.45
CA ILE A 122 -6.19 -2.69 -7.59
C ILE A 122 -7.42 -2.62 -6.68
N TYR A 123 -8.17 -3.71 -6.62
CA TYR A 123 -9.27 -3.89 -5.67
C TYR A 123 -9.01 -5.13 -4.82
N VAL A 124 -9.06 -4.97 -3.49
CA VAL A 124 -8.94 -6.07 -2.54
C VAL A 124 -10.23 -6.18 -1.74
N SER A 125 -10.90 -7.31 -1.89
CA SER A 125 -12.21 -7.57 -1.30
C SER A 125 -12.16 -7.86 0.20
N GLY A 126 -13.34 -7.93 0.81
CA GLY A 126 -13.56 -8.35 2.18
C GLY A 126 -13.37 -9.85 2.41
N GLY A 127 -13.45 -10.26 3.67
CA GLY A 127 -13.29 -11.63 4.15
C GLY A 127 -12.39 -11.66 5.39
N ASN A 128 -11.61 -12.74 5.59
CA ASN A 128 -10.71 -12.84 6.74
C ASN A 128 -9.40 -12.09 6.50
N THR A 129 -9.14 -11.07 7.32
CA THR A 129 -7.96 -10.20 7.25
C THR A 129 -6.65 -10.94 7.43
N PHE A 130 -6.60 -11.91 8.33
CA PHE A 130 -5.38 -12.67 8.64
C PHE A 130 -5.05 -13.68 7.54
N PHE A 131 -6.06 -14.37 7.03
CA PHE A 131 -5.90 -15.28 5.89
C PHE A 131 -5.43 -14.50 4.65
N LEU A 132 -6.05 -13.37 4.36
CA LEU A 132 -5.63 -12.49 3.27
C LEU A 132 -4.14 -12.12 3.41
N MET A 133 -3.71 -11.64 4.58
CA MET A 133 -2.33 -11.22 4.78
C MET A 133 -1.35 -12.39 4.70
N GLN A 134 -1.74 -13.58 5.16
CA GLN A 134 -0.97 -14.82 5.01
C GLN A 134 -0.72 -15.13 3.53
N GLU A 135 -1.78 -15.12 2.72
CA GLU A 135 -1.69 -15.45 1.29
C GLU A 135 -0.94 -14.37 0.49
N LEU A 136 -1.15 -13.09 0.81
CA LEU A 136 -0.37 -12.00 0.22
C LEU A 136 1.14 -12.23 0.40
N ARG A 137 1.57 -12.59 1.62
CA ARG A 137 3.00 -12.87 1.90
C ARG A 137 3.48 -14.15 1.22
N ARG A 138 2.70 -15.21 1.29
CA ARG A 138 3.06 -16.51 0.70
C ARG A 138 3.32 -16.41 -0.79
N THR A 139 2.52 -15.62 -1.49
CA THR A 139 2.62 -15.42 -2.95
C THR A 139 3.57 -14.29 -3.35
N GLY A 140 4.00 -13.46 -2.40
CA GLY A 140 4.77 -12.24 -2.65
C GLY A 140 3.93 -11.05 -3.17
N ALA A 141 2.61 -11.21 -3.23
CA ALA A 141 1.68 -10.16 -3.65
C ALA A 141 1.71 -8.94 -2.72
N ASP A 142 2.07 -9.11 -1.45
CA ASP A 142 2.24 -8.03 -0.48
C ASP A 142 3.20 -6.95 -0.99
N LYS A 143 4.38 -7.35 -1.45
CA LYS A 143 5.41 -6.43 -1.98
C LYS A 143 4.99 -5.81 -3.30
N LEU A 144 4.39 -6.62 -4.18
CA LEU A 144 3.92 -6.16 -5.48
C LEU A 144 2.82 -5.10 -5.35
N ILE A 145 1.84 -5.31 -4.47
CA ILE A 145 0.77 -4.33 -4.22
C ILE A 145 1.35 -3.03 -3.64
N VAL A 146 2.25 -3.13 -2.65
CA VAL A 146 2.92 -1.95 -2.07
C VAL A 146 3.63 -1.16 -3.15
N GLU A 147 4.44 -1.83 -4.00
CA GLU A 147 5.17 -1.19 -5.09
C GLU A 147 4.22 -0.47 -6.08
N GLN A 148 3.14 -1.12 -6.51
CA GLN A 148 2.17 -0.52 -7.42
C GLN A 148 1.48 0.71 -6.81
N VAL A 149 1.12 0.67 -5.52
CA VAL A 149 0.48 1.79 -4.81
C VAL A 149 1.46 2.95 -4.61
N GLU A 150 2.70 2.67 -4.24
CA GLU A 150 3.77 3.69 -4.11
C GLU A 150 4.07 4.35 -5.47
N ASN A 151 3.92 3.62 -6.56
CA ASN A 151 4.02 4.13 -7.94
C ASN A 151 2.74 4.86 -8.40
N GLY A 152 1.76 5.08 -7.51
CA GLY A 152 0.58 5.90 -7.74
C GLY A 152 -0.61 5.17 -8.36
N LYS A 153 -0.57 3.83 -8.46
CA LYS A 153 -1.73 3.03 -8.89
C LYS A 153 -2.82 3.12 -7.82
N PRO A 154 -4.07 3.46 -8.19
CA PRO A 154 -5.15 3.55 -7.22
C PRO A 154 -5.47 2.18 -6.60
N TYR A 155 -5.58 2.18 -5.27
CA TYR A 155 -5.96 1.03 -4.46
C TYR A 155 -7.36 1.22 -3.88
N ILE A 156 -8.19 0.21 -3.98
CA ILE A 156 -9.52 0.13 -3.38
C ILE A 156 -9.52 -1.05 -2.43
N GLY A 157 -9.74 -0.80 -1.14
CA GLY A 157 -9.81 -1.84 -0.11
C GLY A 157 -11.17 -1.88 0.56
N GLU A 158 -11.81 -3.04 0.53
CA GLU A 158 -13.09 -3.28 1.21
C GLU A 158 -12.88 -4.17 2.43
N SER A 159 -13.39 -3.78 3.60
CA SER A 159 -13.36 -4.56 4.83
C SER A 159 -11.95 -5.09 5.17
N ALA A 160 -11.67 -6.39 5.02
CA ALA A 160 -10.33 -6.97 5.17
C ALA A 160 -9.29 -6.26 4.27
N GLY A 161 -9.65 -5.95 3.01
CA GLY A 161 -8.82 -5.19 2.10
C GLY A 161 -8.52 -3.77 2.59
N ALA A 162 -9.42 -3.17 3.38
CA ALA A 162 -9.17 -1.89 4.04
C ALA A 162 -8.25 -2.04 5.27
N MET A 163 -8.34 -3.16 5.99
CA MET A 163 -7.56 -3.37 7.21
C MET A 163 -6.11 -3.74 6.94
N VAL A 164 -5.82 -4.53 5.89
CA VAL A 164 -4.46 -4.98 5.59
C VAL A 164 -3.48 -3.87 5.22
N VAL A 165 -3.95 -2.68 4.82
CA VAL A 165 -3.08 -1.53 4.49
C VAL A 165 -2.42 -0.87 5.70
N SER A 166 -2.89 -1.20 6.93
CA SER A 166 -2.38 -0.69 8.21
C SER A 166 -0.94 -1.13 8.47
N PRO A 167 -0.22 -0.49 9.42
CA PRO A 167 1.08 -0.97 9.88
C PRO A 167 1.02 -2.34 10.55
N ASN A 168 -0.07 -2.64 11.26
CA ASN A 168 -0.30 -3.89 11.99
C ASN A 168 -1.79 -4.24 11.98
N ILE A 169 -2.11 -5.52 11.82
CA ILE A 169 -3.50 -6.01 11.72
C ILE A 169 -3.98 -6.72 13.00
N GLU A 170 -3.23 -6.69 14.10
CA GLU A 170 -3.61 -7.40 15.33
C GLU A 170 -4.97 -6.95 15.89
N TYR A 171 -5.31 -5.68 15.70
CA TYR A 171 -6.61 -5.12 16.11
C TYR A 171 -7.82 -5.79 15.41
N ALA A 172 -7.60 -6.46 14.27
CA ALA A 172 -8.64 -7.21 13.57
C ALA A 172 -9.12 -8.46 14.32
N ARG A 173 -8.41 -8.90 15.39
CA ARG A 173 -8.76 -10.11 16.17
C ARG A 173 -10.16 -10.08 16.80
N LYS A 174 -10.76 -8.92 16.89
CA LYS A 174 -12.16 -8.82 17.37
C LYS A 174 -13.18 -9.15 16.29
N MET A 175 -12.80 -8.96 15.04
CA MET A 175 -13.69 -9.15 13.89
C MET A 175 -13.41 -10.47 13.17
N ASP A 176 -12.13 -10.89 13.12
CA ASP A 176 -11.65 -12.05 12.40
C ASP A 176 -10.88 -13.00 13.30
N ILE A 177 -11.03 -14.30 13.03
CA ILE A 177 -10.26 -15.34 13.72
C ILE A 177 -8.97 -15.58 12.93
N PRO A 178 -7.78 -15.33 13.53
CA PRO A 178 -6.53 -15.67 12.87
C PRO A 178 -6.35 -17.19 12.75
N PRO A 179 -5.72 -17.68 11.67
CA PRO A 179 -5.25 -19.06 11.61
C PRO A 179 -4.39 -19.40 12.84
N SER A 180 -4.46 -20.65 13.32
CA SER A 180 -3.90 -21.09 14.61
C SER A 180 -2.39 -20.85 14.79
N GLN A 181 -1.64 -20.66 13.70
CA GLN A 181 -0.20 -20.44 13.72
C GLN A 181 0.21 -18.98 13.40
N THR A 182 -0.76 -18.05 13.34
CA THR A 182 -0.46 -16.64 13.02
C THR A 182 0.33 -16.00 14.17
N SER A 183 1.59 -15.65 13.90
CA SER A 183 2.48 -14.96 14.84
C SER A 183 2.98 -13.60 14.34
N ASP A 184 2.83 -13.30 13.05
CA ASP A 184 3.21 -12.02 12.44
C ASP A 184 1.95 -11.25 12.01
N PHE A 185 1.70 -10.14 12.69
CA PHE A 185 0.55 -9.25 12.48
C PHE A 185 0.90 -7.97 11.71
N LYS A 186 2.09 -7.86 11.13
CA LYS A 186 2.42 -6.72 10.27
C LYS A 186 1.43 -6.65 9.12
N GLY A 187 0.95 -5.45 8.81
CA GLY A 187 0.16 -5.19 7.60
C GLY A 187 1.05 -4.80 6.42
N LEU A 188 0.44 -4.31 5.36
CA LEU A 188 1.15 -3.77 4.18
C LEU A 188 1.87 -2.45 4.49
N ASN A 189 1.50 -1.78 5.57
CA ASN A 189 2.08 -0.50 6.02
C ASN A 189 2.07 0.58 4.92
N ILE A 190 0.97 0.66 4.18
CA ILE A 190 0.76 1.65 3.10
C ILE A 190 0.27 2.97 3.68
N VAL A 191 -0.43 2.93 4.82
CA VAL A 191 -0.96 4.08 5.57
C VAL A 191 -0.47 4.06 7.02
N GLU A 192 -0.47 5.22 7.69
CA GLU A 192 -0.01 5.37 9.09
C GLU A 192 -1.16 5.32 10.10
N PHE A 193 -2.32 4.82 9.71
CA PHE A 193 -3.51 4.72 10.54
C PHE A 193 -4.15 3.33 10.41
N TYR A 194 -5.19 3.09 11.20
CA TYR A 194 -5.87 1.80 11.32
C TYR A 194 -7.35 1.96 10.97
N PRO A 195 -7.79 1.61 9.75
CA PRO A 195 -9.22 1.61 9.39
C PRO A 195 -9.99 0.61 10.27
N VAL A 196 -11.13 1.03 10.79
CA VAL A 196 -12.07 0.13 11.48
C VAL A 196 -13.36 0.13 10.66
N PRO A 197 -13.49 -0.77 9.68
CA PRO A 197 -14.69 -0.89 8.86
C PRO A 197 -15.87 -1.42 9.68
N HIS A 198 -17.08 -1.24 9.15
CA HIS A 198 -18.36 -1.69 9.73
C HIS A 198 -18.69 -1.09 11.10
N PHE A 199 -18.09 0.05 11.48
CA PHE A 199 -18.31 0.66 12.77
C PHE A 199 -19.81 0.95 13.00
N GLY A 200 -20.37 0.33 14.07
CA GLY A 200 -21.78 0.45 14.40
C GLY A 200 -22.74 -0.18 13.40
N SER A 201 -22.28 -1.13 12.58
CA SER A 201 -23.07 -1.80 11.54
C SER A 201 -23.13 -3.31 11.80
N PHE A 202 -24.34 -3.89 11.68
CA PHE A 202 -24.53 -5.34 11.78
C PHE A 202 -23.67 -6.07 10.71
N PRO A 203 -23.05 -7.20 11.05
CA PRO A 203 -23.06 -7.92 12.34
C PRO A 203 -21.91 -7.52 13.29
N PHE A 204 -21.18 -6.43 13.04
CA PHE A 204 -19.92 -6.08 13.70
C PHE A 204 -20.05 -4.91 14.72
N GLU A 205 -21.27 -4.58 15.17
CA GLU A 205 -21.47 -3.44 16.09
C GLU A 205 -20.65 -3.56 17.37
N GLU A 206 -20.70 -4.75 18.01
CA GLU A 206 -20.01 -4.97 19.28
C GLU A 206 -18.50 -5.13 19.07
N GLU A 207 -18.09 -5.88 18.06
CA GLU A 207 -16.69 -6.15 17.74
C GLU A 207 -15.94 -4.84 17.44
N THR A 208 -16.54 -3.97 16.61
CA THR A 208 -15.93 -2.68 16.27
C THR A 208 -15.89 -1.71 17.44
N ARG A 209 -16.90 -1.76 18.34
CA ARG A 209 -16.89 -1.00 19.58
C ARG A 209 -15.74 -1.45 20.50
N LEU A 210 -15.53 -2.76 20.63
CA LEU A 210 -14.41 -3.33 21.40
C LEU A 210 -13.06 -2.95 20.80
N VAL A 211 -12.91 -2.98 19.46
CA VAL A 211 -11.70 -2.50 18.79
C VAL A 211 -11.37 -1.07 19.19
N VAL A 212 -12.36 -0.16 19.12
CA VAL A 212 -12.13 1.25 19.44
C VAL A 212 -11.76 1.44 20.92
N GLN A 213 -12.33 0.64 21.82
CA GLN A 213 -12.02 0.73 23.25
C GLN A 213 -10.65 0.18 23.62
N GLU A 214 -10.30 -1.02 23.10
CA GLU A 214 -9.07 -1.70 23.49
C GLU A 214 -7.83 -1.11 22.79
N TYR A 215 -7.99 -0.65 21.56
CA TYR A 215 -6.90 -0.11 20.75
C TYR A 215 -6.90 1.42 20.66
N ILE A 216 -7.47 2.11 21.66
CA ILE A 216 -7.58 3.58 21.70
C ILE A 216 -6.23 4.31 21.57
N HIS A 217 -5.13 3.63 21.84
CA HIS A 217 -3.77 4.16 21.68
C HIS A 217 -3.29 4.20 20.23
N LEU A 218 -4.01 3.53 19.31
CA LEU A 218 -3.72 3.55 17.89
C LEU A 218 -4.45 4.71 17.20
N SER A 219 -3.92 5.13 16.04
CA SER A 219 -4.60 6.10 15.17
C SER A 219 -5.75 5.43 14.41
N LEU A 220 -6.79 5.04 15.13
CA LEU A 220 -7.96 4.38 14.56
C LEU A 220 -8.79 5.33 13.71
N LYS A 221 -9.35 4.83 12.61
CA LYS A 221 -10.31 5.54 11.76
C LYS A 221 -11.56 4.68 11.55
N PRO A 222 -12.53 4.75 12.48
CA PRO A 222 -13.80 4.04 12.34
C PRO A 222 -14.61 4.64 11.18
N ILE A 223 -15.19 3.76 10.35
CA ILE A 223 -16.10 4.12 9.27
C ILE A 223 -17.30 3.17 9.24
N THR A 224 -18.47 3.75 9.00
CA THR A 224 -19.71 3.00 8.79
C THR A 224 -19.78 2.44 7.39
N ASN A 225 -20.81 1.63 7.08
CA ASN A 225 -21.04 1.12 5.71
C ASN A 225 -21.38 2.23 4.70
N GLN A 226 -21.72 3.45 5.15
CA GLN A 226 -22.02 4.59 4.30
C GLN A 226 -20.83 5.56 4.13
N GLN A 227 -19.65 5.18 4.63
CA GLN A 227 -18.46 6.04 4.64
C GLN A 227 -17.28 5.36 3.94
N ALA A 228 -16.39 6.19 3.42
CA ALA A 228 -15.10 5.77 2.87
C ALA A 228 -13.98 6.71 3.34
N ILE A 229 -12.80 6.13 3.64
CA ILE A 229 -11.57 6.89 3.83
C ILE A 229 -10.91 7.06 2.46
N VAL A 230 -10.62 8.31 2.10
CA VAL A 230 -9.94 8.64 0.83
C VAL A 230 -8.59 9.27 1.16
N VAL A 231 -7.53 8.67 0.60
CA VAL A 231 -6.16 9.19 0.71
C VAL A 231 -5.71 9.67 -0.67
N VAL A 232 -5.23 10.91 -0.75
CA VAL A 232 -4.63 11.49 -1.96
C VAL A 232 -3.35 12.21 -1.55
N GLY A 233 -2.20 11.62 -1.87
CA GLY A 233 -0.93 12.06 -1.30
C GLY A 233 -0.95 11.96 0.22
N ASP A 234 -0.68 13.08 0.91
CA ASP A 234 -0.70 13.17 2.38
C ASP A 234 -2.09 13.51 2.95
N SER A 235 -3.05 13.80 2.08
CA SER A 235 -4.40 14.16 2.52
C SER A 235 -5.23 12.93 2.82
N VAL A 236 -5.81 12.86 4.02
CA VAL A 236 -6.72 11.80 4.47
C VAL A 236 -8.07 12.40 4.83
N THR A 237 -9.12 11.98 4.15
CA THR A 237 -10.49 12.49 4.37
C THR A 237 -11.47 11.33 4.51
N ILE A 238 -12.51 11.51 5.34
CA ILE A 238 -13.65 10.58 5.38
C ILE A 238 -14.77 11.23 4.56
N ARG A 239 -15.30 10.47 3.61
CA ARG A 239 -16.45 10.86 2.78
C ARG A 239 -17.66 10.03 3.15
N GLN A 240 -18.83 10.63 3.02
CA GLN A 240 -20.10 10.00 3.29
C GLN A 240 -21.00 10.08 2.06
N LYS A 241 -21.75 9.00 1.84
CA LYS A 241 -22.79 8.92 0.80
C LYS A 241 -24.02 9.72 1.22
#